data_5cfed35a74e73086f82250c12a0a00d3
#
_entry.id   5cfed35a74e73086f82250c12a0a00d3
#
_cell.length_a   1.000
_cell.length_b   1.000
_cell.length_c   1.000
_cell.angle_alpha   90.00
_cell.angle_beta   90.00
_cell.angle_gamma   90.00
#
_symmetry.space_group_name_H-M   'P 1'
#
loop_
_entity.id
_entity.type
_entity.pdbx_description
1 polymer ?
#
loop_
_entity_poly.entity_id
_entity_poly.type
_entity_poly.pdbx_seq_one_letter_code
_entity_poly.pdbx_strand_id
1 'polypeptide(L)'
;MSTTHPLNLIWIDLEMTGLNPLTERIIEIATVVTDSNLKILAEGPSLVINQSDSLLAGMDEWNTRQHGGSGLTDRVRNSQITEAKAMQQTLDFLSHWVPKGQSPMCGNSIGQDRRFLVRYMPELEVFFHYRNLDVSTLKELVRRWRPDLEGGFSKKGSHLAMDDVHDSIAELAYYRKFFIQN
;
A
#
# COMPACT_ATOMS: atom_id res chain seq x y z
N MET A 1 -12.81 -9.18 23.85
CA MET A 1 -13.15 -7.78 23.52
C MET A 1 -12.99 -7.65 22.01
N SER A 2 -13.92 -6.96 21.33
CA SER A 2 -13.79 -6.77 19.87
C SER A 2 -12.54 -5.93 19.59
N THR A 3 -11.67 -6.41 18.72
CA THR A 3 -10.49 -5.64 18.22
C THR A 3 -10.89 -4.63 17.16
N THR A 4 -12.11 -4.75 16.63
CA THR A 4 -12.65 -3.91 15.56
C THR A 4 -12.99 -2.52 16.06
N HIS A 5 -12.43 -1.47 15.45
CA HIS A 5 -12.69 -0.08 15.82
C HIS A 5 -12.83 0.83 14.57
N PRO A 6 -13.85 1.73 14.53
CA PRO A 6 -14.14 2.54 13.34
C PRO A 6 -13.08 3.62 13.04
N LEU A 7 -12.24 3.99 14.00
CA LEU A 7 -11.15 4.95 13.80
C LEU A 7 -9.80 4.30 13.51
N ASN A 8 -9.72 2.97 13.44
CA ASN A 8 -8.52 2.32 12.97
C ASN A 8 -8.28 2.65 11.49
N LEU A 9 -7.02 2.78 11.12
CA LEU A 9 -6.58 3.12 9.77
C LEU A 9 -6.02 1.89 9.07
N ILE A 10 -6.43 1.69 7.83
CA ILE A 10 -5.90 0.64 6.97
C ILE A 10 -4.86 1.25 6.04
N TRP A 11 -3.63 0.80 6.17
CA TRP A 11 -2.51 1.11 5.31
C TRP A 11 -2.32 -0.01 4.31
N ILE A 12 -2.13 0.34 3.05
CA ILE A 12 -1.98 -0.62 1.95
C ILE A 12 -0.95 -0.10 0.97
N ASP A 13 -0.22 -1.02 0.38
CA ASP A 13 0.68 -0.77 -0.74
C ASP A 13 0.62 -1.94 -1.71
N LEU A 14 0.72 -1.64 -2.99
CA LEU A 14 0.73 -2.60 -4.09
C LEU A 14 2.01 -2.46 -4.89
N GLU A 15 2.63 -3.59 -5.22
CA GLU A 15 3.57 -3.64 -6.32
C GLU A 15 2.85 -4.08 -7.59
N MET A 16 3.13 -3.43 -8.71
CA MET A 16 2.51 -3.69 -10.00
C MET A 16 3.56 -3.84 -11.10
N THR A 17 3.17 -4.48 -12.20
CA THR A 17 4.04 -4.61 -13.38
C THR A 17 4.26 -3.29 -14.13
N GLY A 18 3.54 -2.24 -13.77
CA GLY A 18 3.62 -0.88 -14.28
C GLY A 18 2.44 -0.04 -13.80
N LEU A 19 2.29 1.18 -14.33
CA LEU A 19 1.35 2.17 -13.79
C LEU A 19 -0.02 2.23 -14.50
N ASN A 20 -0.20 1.52 -15.61
CA ASN A 20 -1.46 1.55 -16.36
C ASN A 20 -2.37 0.38 -15.96
N PRO A 21 -3.45 0.59 -15.18
CA PRO A 21 -4.32 -0.52 -14.75
C PRO A 21 -5.11 -1.19 -15.88
N LEU A 22 -5.04 -0.68 -17.13
CA LEU A 22 -5.68 -1.34 -18.26
C LEU A 22 -4.84 -2.49 -18.82
N THR A 23 -3.53 -2.44 -18.68
CA THR A 23 -2.58 -3.41 -19.25
C THR A 23 -1.77 -4.13 -18.17
N GLU A 24 -1.53 -3.47 -17.04
CA GLU A 24 -0.68 -3.96 -15.97
C GLU A 24 -1.46 -4.71 -14.88
N ARG A 25 -0.75 -5.43 -14.03
CA ARG A 25 -1.32 -6.29 -12.98
C ARG A 25 -0.66 -6.06 -11.64
N ILE A 26 -1.40 -6.40 -10.57
CA ILE A 26 -0.89 -6.46 -9.21
C ILE A 26 -0.02 -7.70 -9.06
N ILE A 27 1.17 -7.55 -8.48
CA ILE A 27 2.12 -8.64 -8.23
C ILE A 27 2.45 -8.82 -6.75
N GLU A 28 2.25 -7.81 -5.91
CA GLU A 28 2.32 -7.93 -4.46
C GLU A 28 1.29 -7.01 -3.81
N ILE A 29 0.76 -7.40 -2.66
CA ILE A 29 -0.13 -6.60 -1.81
C ILE A 29 0.28 -6.79 -0.36
N ALA A 30 0.39 -5.69 0.38
CA ALA A 30 0.62 -5.70 1.82
C ALA A 30 -0.30 -4.71 2.53
N THR A 31 -0.69 -5.06 3.76
CA THR A 31 -1.55 -4.20 4.59
C THR A 31 -1.08 -4.19 6.03
N VAL A 32 -1.25 -3.03 6.68
CA VAL A 32 -1.03 -2.83 8.12
C VAL A 32 -2.23 -2.10 8.69
N VAL A 33 -2.64 -2.41 9.90
CA VAL A 33 -3.65 -1.66 10.62
C VAL A 33 -3.01 -0.89 11.78
N THR A 34 -3.31 0.40 11.87
CA THR A 34 -2.93 1.24 13.01
C THR A 34 -4.16 1.76 13.74
N ASP A 35 -3.98 2.20 14.98
CA ASP A 35 -4.96 3.10 15.62
C ASP A 35 -4.88 4.50 15.00
N SER A 36 -5.76 5.41 15.48
CA SER A 36 -5.78 6.81 15.04
C SER A 36 -4.53 7.62 15.43
N ASN A 37 -3.66 7.07 16.29
CA ASN A 37 -2.40 7.66 16.71
C ASN A 37 -1.20 7.09 15.98
N LEU A 38 -1.42 6.28 14.95
CA LEU A 38 -0.40 5.61 14.12
C LEU A 38 0.36 4.48 14.85
N LYS A 39 -0.15 4.02 16.00
CA LYS A 39 0.38 2.83 16.64
C LYS A 39 -0.05 1.60 15.85
N ILE A 40 0.89 0.80 15.41
CA ILE A 40 0.61 -0.46 14.71
C ILE A 40 -0.13 -1.40 15.65
N LEU A 41 -1.28 -1.89 15.20
CA LEU A 41 -2.14 -2.85 15.89
C LEU A 41 -1.93 -4.26 15.35
N ALA A 42 -1.78 -4.38 14.03
CA ALA A 42 -1.54 -5.65 13.36
C ALA A 42 -0.91 -5.44 11.97
N GLU A 43 -0.06 -6.38 11.60
CA GLU A 43 0.42 -6.53 10.23
C GLU A 43 -0.41 -7.63 9.56
N GLY A 44 -0.91 -7.32 8.38
CA GLY A 44 -1.64 -8.25 7.53
C GLY A 44 -0.70 -9.16 6.73
N PRO A 45 -1.28 -10.04 5.94
CA PRO A 45 -0.48 -10.86 5.05
C PRO A 45 0.18 -9.97 3.98
N SER A 46 1.47 -10.22 3.71
CA SER A 46 2.15 -9.78 2.49
C SER A 46 2.03 -10.90 1.46
N LEU A 47 1.30 -10.65 0.38
CA LEU A 47 0.90 -11.68 -0.58
C LEU A 47 1.49 -11.38 -1.95
N VAL A 48 2.36 -12.27 -2.41
CA VAL A 48 2.89 -12.25 -3.77
C VAL A 48 1.92 -13.01 -4.67
N ILE A 49 1.47 -12.34 -5.74
CA ILE A 49 0.42 -12.82 -6.64
C ILE A 49 1.07 -13.40 -7.89
N ASN A 50 0.68 -14.62 -8.24
CA ASN A 50 1.16 -15.27 -9.47
C ASN A 50 0.68 -14.51 -10.72
N GLN A 51 1.58 -14.31 -11.66
CA GLN A 51 1.31 -13.75 -12.97
C GLN A 51 2.07 -14.54 -14.05
N SER A 52 1.58 -14.44 -15.29
CA SER A 52 2.17 -15.17 -16.41
C SER A 52 3.56 -14.62 -16.78
N ASP A 53 4.44 -15.51 -17.30
CA ASP A 53 5.75 -15.10 -17.82
C ASP A 53 5.64 -14.08 -18.93
N SER A 54 4.60 -14.15 -19.76
CA SER A 54 4.36 -13.16 -20.83
C SER A 54 4.08 -11.76 -20.28
N LEU A 55 3.35 -11.65 -19.17
CA LEU A 55 3.09 -10.39 -18.52
C LEU A 55 4.36 -9.83 -17.89
N LEU A 56 5.12 -10.66 -17.18
CA LEU A 56 6.40 -10.26 -16.55
C LEU A 56 7.43 -9.84 -17.58
N ALA A 57 7.48 -10.51 -18.72
CA ALA A 57 8.37 -10.14 -19.84
C ALA A 57 7.96 -8.83 -20.54
N GLY A 58 6.70 -8.39 -20.36
CA GLY A 58 6.18 -7.14 -20.91
C GLY A 58 6.47 -5.91 -20.03
N MET A 59 7.00 -6.06 -18.83
CA MET A 59 7.37 -4.94 -17.96
C MET A 59 8.40 -4.02 -18.65
N ASP A 60 8.29 -2.71 -18.39
CA ASP A 60 9.30 -1.76 -18.81
C ASP A 60 10.67 -2.01 -18.13
N GLU A 61 11.70 -1.32 -18.60
CA GLU A 61 13.07 -1.49 -18.11
C GLU A 61 13.20 -1.16 -16.60
N TRP A 62 12.48 -0.14 -16.15
CA TRP A 62 12.52 0.27 -14.73
C TRP A 62 11.92 -0.81 -13.84
N ASN A 63 10.68 -1.27 -14.15
CA ASN A 63 9.99 -2.30 -13.38
C ASN A 63 10.77 -3.64 -13.43
N THR A 64 11.28 -4.02 -14.60
CA THR A 64 12.10 -5.24 -14.76
C THR A 64 13.32 -5.22 -13.85
N ARG A 65 14.05 -4.10 -13.83
CA ARG A 65 15.22 -3.94 -12.96
C ARG A 65 14.87 -3.92 -11.49
N GLN A 66 13.81 -3.18 -11.13
CA GLN A 66 13.38 -2.99 -9.75
C GLN A 66 12.88 -4.31 -9.12
N HIS A 67 11.93 -4.97 -9.77
CA HIS A 67 11.36 -6.22 -9.28
C HIS A 67 12.31 -7.41 -9.41
N GLY A 68 13.20 -7.39 -10.42
CA GLY A 68 14.29 -8.35 -10.54
C GLY A 68 15.31 -8.20 -9.42
N GLY A 69 15.72 -6.95 -9.12
CA GLY A 69 16.69 -6.64 -8.06
C GLY A 69 16.22 -6.99 -6.65
N SER A 70 14.93 -6.81 -6.36
CA SER A 70 14.32 -7.21 -5.08
C SER A 70 13.97 -8.71 -5.00
N GLY A 71 14.13 -9.47 -6.09
CA GLY A 71 13.74 -10.88 -6.19
C GLY A 71 12.22 -11.09 -6.29
N LEU A 72 11.43 -10.01 -6.42
CA LEU A 72 9.97 -10.09 -6.50
C LEU A 72 9.52 -10.87 -7.74
N THR A 73 10.16 -10.64 -8.89
CA THR A 73 9.82 -11.34 -10.14
C THR A 73 9.86 -12.86 -9.99
N ASP A 74 10.87 -13.40 -9.32
CA ASP A 74 10.99 -14.86 -9.09
C ASP A 74 9.96 -15.35 -8.07
N ARG A 75 9.66 -14.56 -7.05
CA ARG A 75 8.59 -14.87 -6.09
C ARG A 75 7.22 -14.92 -6.79
N VAL A 76 6.95 -14.01 -7.72
CA VAL A 76 5.71 -13.95 -8.52
C VAL A 76 5.57 -15.22 -9.37
N ARG A 77 6.60 -15.65 -10.09
CA ARG A 77 6.59 -16.90 -10.88
C ARG A 77 6.29 -18.14 -10.05
N ASN A 78 6.86 -18.21 -8.85
CA ASN A 78 6.74 -19.36 -7.96
C ASN A 78 5.51 -19.31 -7.06
N SER A 79 4.77 -18.20 -7.03
CA SER A 79 3.58 -18.07 -6.20
C SER A 79 2.43 -18.95 -6.71
N GLN A 80 1.60 -19.40 -5.76
CA GLN A 80 0.33 -20.11 -6.03
C GLN A 80 -0.88 -19.25 -5.61
N ILE A 81 -0.65 -17.96 -5.32
CA ILE A 81 -1.69 -17.04 -4.89
C ILE A 81 -2.26 -16.33 -6.12
N THR A 82 -3.55 -16.45 -6.34
CA THR A 82 -4.28 -15.70 -7.38
C THR A 82 -4.71 -14.33 -6.84
N GLU A 83 -5.06 -13.38 -7.73
CA GLU A 83 -5.63 -12.08 -7.34
C GLU A 83 -6.87 -12.27 -6.43
N ALA A 84 -7.76 -13.19 -6.77
CA ALA A 84 -8.96 -13.48 -5.97
C ALA A 84 -8.62 -14.01 -4.57
N LYS A 85 -7.61 -14.89 -4.46
CA LYS A 85 -7.17 -15.41 -3.17
C LYS A 85 -6.48 -14.36 -2.32
N ALA A 86 -5.66 -13.50 -2.93
CA ALA A 86 -5.04 -12.37 -2.25
C ALA A 86 -6.10 -11.40 -1.72
N MET A 87 -7.07 -11.03 -2.55
CA MET A 87 -8.20 -10.19 -2.17
C MET A 87 -8.95 -10.77 -0.96
N GLN A 88 -9.32 -12.07 -1.00
CA GLN A 88 -10.07 -12.70 0.09
C GLN A 88 -9.27 -12.72 1.39
N GLN A 89 -8.00 -13.11 1.35
CA GLN A 89 -7.16 -13.15 2.56
C GLN A 89 -6.96 -11.77 3.18
N THR A 90 -6.83 -10.75 2.34
CA THR A 90 -6.74 -9.36 2.80
C THR A 90 -8.05 -8.91 3.45
N LEU A 91 -9.21 -9.21 2.83
CA LEU A 91 -10.52 -8.89 3.40
C LEU A 91 -10.76 -9.61 4.74
N ASP A 92 -10.42 -10.89 4.81
CA ASP A 92 -10.55 -11.68 6.04
C ASP A 92 -9.74 -11.05 7.18
N PHE A 93 -8.50 -10.65 6.91
CA PHE A 93 -7.67 -9.94 7.90
C PHE A 93 -8.28 -8.61 8.32
N LEU A 94 -8.62 -7.74 7.37
CA LEU A 94 -9.08 -6.37 7.64
C LEU A 94 -10.40 -6.35 8.42
N SER A 95 -11.30 -7.29 8.16
CA SER A 95 -12.61 -7.39 8.81
C SER A 95 -12.53 -7.60 10.35
N HIS A 96 -11.42 -8.14 10.83
CA HIS A 96 -11.19 -8.29 12.27
C HIS A 96 -10.82 -6.97 12.96
N TRP A 97 -10.35 -5.98 12.21
CA TRP A 97 -9.77 -4.76 12.76
C TRP A 97 -10.59 -3.50 12.48
N VAL A 98 -11.31 -3.45 11.36
CA VAL A 98 -12.03 -2.25 10.92
C VAL A 98 -13.38 -2.63 10.34
N PRO A 99 -14.48 -1.94 10.71
CA PRO A 99 -15.75 -2.15 10.03
C PRO A 99 -15.67 -1.65 8.59
N LYS A 100 -16.34 -2.35 7.67
CA LYS A 100 -16.43 -1.96 6.27
C LYS A 100 -16.88 -0.50 6.10
N GLY A 101 -16.23 0.24 5.21
CA GLY A 101 -16.56 1.61 4.85
C GLY A 101 -16.09 2.68 5.86
N GLN A 102 -15.32 2.32 6.88
CA GLN A 102 -14.88 3.28 7.91
C GLN A 102 -13.50 3.85 7.65
N SER A 103 -12.50 3.01 7.38
CA SER A 103 -11.15 3.51 7.14
C SER A 103 -11.00 4.12 5.75
N PRO A 104 -10.38 5.30 5.61
CA PRO A 104 -9.84 5.72 4.34
C PRO A 104 -8.79 4.72 3.87
N MET A 105 -8.47 4.72 2.59
CA MET A 105 -7.30 4.02 2.05
C MET A 105 -6.06 4.87 2.33
N CYS A 106 -5.11 4.35 3.13
CA CYS A 106 -3.93 5.10 3.58
C CYS A 106 -2.67 4.59 2.90
N GLY A 107 -1.80 5.52 2.46
CA GLY A 107 -0.50 5.21 1.84
C GLY A 107 0.11 6.40 1.13
N ASN A 108 1.19 6.19 0.41
CA ASN A 108 1.82 7.19 -0.46
C ASN A 108 1.33 7.04 -1.89
N SER A 109 0.89 8.15 -2.51
CA SER A 109 0.32 8.17 -3.88
C SER A 109 -0.80 7.14 -4.06
N ILE A 110 -1.52 6.87 -3.00
CA ILE A 110 -2.47 5.77 -2.81
C ILE A 110 -3.62 5.78 -3.84
N GLY A 111 -3.84 6.90 -4.50
CA GLY A 111 -4.78 6.99 -5.61
C GLY A 111 -4.42 6.08 -6.78
N GLN A 112 -3.12 5.79 -6.98
CA GLN A 112 -2.66 4.85 -8.00
C GLN A 112 -3.04 3.42 -7.65
N ASP A 113 -2.80 2.99 -6.42
CA ASP A 113 -3.18 1.67 -5.90
C ASP A 113 -4.70 1.47 -6.00
N ARG A 114 -5.48 2.48 -5.61
CA ARG A 114 -6.94 2.42 -5.70
C ARG A 114 -7.42 2.15 -7.13
N ARG A 115 -6.80 2.69 -8.17
CA ARG A 115 -7.15 2.43 -9.57
C ARG A 115 -7.00 0.94 -9.93
N PHE A 116 -5.97 0.28 -9.40
CA PHE A 116 -5.76 -1.16 -9.58
C PHE A 116 -6.79 -1.98 -8.79
N LEU A 117 -7.06 -1.60 -7.54
CA LEU A 117 -8.08 -2.29 -6.73
C LEU A 117 -9.47 -2.19 -7.35
N VAL A 118 -9.89 -1.02 -7.85
CA VAL A 118 -11.16 -0.85 -8.57
C VAL A 118 -11.29 -1.86 -9.70
N ARG A 119 -10.20 -2.15 -10.40
CA ARG A 119 -10.22 -3.03 -11.56
C ARG A 119 -10.11 -4.51 -11.23
N TYR A 120 -9.21 -4.86 -10.31
CA TYR A 120 -8.79 -6.26 -10.08
C TYR A 120 -9.26 -6.83 -8.73
N MET A 121 -9.58 -5.97 -7.77
CA MET A 121 -10.03 -6.36 -6.43
C MET A 121 -11.20 -5.47 -5.96
N PRO A 122 -12.31 -5.39 -6.71
CA PRO A 122 -13.39 -4.44 -6.42
C PRO A 122 -14.05 -4.66 -5.07
N GLU A 123 -14.13 -5.89 -4.57
CA GLU A 123 -14.68 -6.17 -3.23
C GLU A 123 -13.79 -5.60 -2.13
N LEU A 124 -12.46 -5.62 -2.32
CA LEU A 124 -11.51 -5.00 -1.41
C LEU A 124 -11.59 -3.48 -1.49
N GLU A 125 -11.72 -2.92 -2.69
CA GLU A 125 -11.85 -1.47 -2.87
C GLU A 125 -13.08 -0.92 -2.13
N VAL A 126 -14.25 -1.55 -2.25
CA VAL A 126 -15.47 -1.11 -1.57
C VAL A 126 -15.49 -1.43 -0.06
N PHE A 127 -14.48 -2.11 0.45
CA PHE A 127 -14.28 -2.28 1.89
C PHE A 127 -13.75 -0.99 2.54
N PHE A 128 -12.98 -0.19 1.81
CA PHE A 128 -12.51 1.12 2.27
C PHE A 128 -13.62 2.18 2.23
N HIS A 129 -13.43 3.24 2.99
CA HIS A 129 -14.16 4.47 2.77
C HIS A 129 -13.72 5.10 1.42
N TYR A 130 -14.60 5.87 0.76
CA TYR A 130 -14.28 6.49 -0.55
C TYR A 130 -13.13 7.52 -0.49
N ARG A 131 -12.76 8.00 0.69
CA ARG A 131 -11.65 8.95 0.87
C ARG A 131 -10.31 8.24 0.94
N ASN A 132 -9.27 8.98 0.57
CA ASN A 132 -7.87 8.59 0.76
C ASN A 132 -7.25 9.39 1.90
N LEU A 133 -6.30 8.78 2.60
CA LEU A 133 -5.31 9.45 3.41
C LEU A 133 -3.98 9.30 2.67
N ASP A 134 -3.69 10.25 1.78
CA ASP A 134 -2.51 10.21 0.92
C ASP A 134 -1.38 11.04 1.54
N VAL A 135 -0.35 10.36 2.03
CA VAL A 135 0.82 10.98 2.67
C VAL A 135 1.61 11.82 1.68
N SER A 136 1.59 11.47 0.40
CA SER A 136 2.24 12.27 -0.66
C SER A 136 1.67 13.67 -0.78
N THR A 137 0.41 13.90 -0.39
CA THR A 137 -0.16 15.25 -0.31
C THR A 137 0.59 16.11 0.70
N LEU A 138 0.90 15.57 1.89
CA LEU A 138 1.68 16.30 2.90
C LEU A 138 3.11 16.55 2.43
N LYS A 139 3.72 15.58 1.77
CA LYS A 139 5.04 15.73 1.16
C LYS A 139 5.08 16.89 0.16
N GLU A 140 4.07 16.99 -0.70
CA GLU A 140 3.95 18.09 -1.65
C GLU A 140 3.74 19.47 -0.98
N LEU A 141 3.03 19.51 0.17
CA LEU A 141 2.87 20.73 0.97
C LEU A 141 4.16 21.11 1.69
N VAL A 142 4.84 20.14 2.29
CA VAL A 142 6.14 20.37 2.95
C VAL A 142 7.15 20.94 1.96
N ARG A 143 7.29 20.35 0.78
CA ARG A 143 8.18 20.84 -0.28
C ARG A 143 7.94 22.32 -0.62
N ARG A 144 6.69 22.80 -0.54
CA ARG A 144 6.32 24.18 -0.90
C ARG A 144 6.37 25.14 0.27
N TRP A 145 5.98 24.70 1.45
CA TRP A 145 5.73 25.58 2.59
C TRP A 145 6.76 25.45 3.70
N ARG A 146 7.42 24.30 3.78
CA ARG A 146 8.43 23.99 4.80
C ARG A 146 9.57 23.13 4.21
N PRO A 147 10.28 23.67 3.18
CA PRO A 147 11.36 22.94 2.52
C PRO A 147 12.51 22.53 3.47
N ASP A 148 12.60 23.19 4.62
CA ASP A 148 13.52 22.83 5.71
C ASP A 148 13.26 21.42 6.30
N LEU A 149 12.06 20.89 6.13
CA LEU A 149 11.67 19.55 6.58
C LEU A 149 11.84 18.45 5.51
N GLU A 150 12.11 18.80 4.26
CA GLU A 150 12.10 17.84 3.14
C GLU A 150 13.14 16.71 3.30
N GLY A 151 14.30 16.99 3.90
CA GLY A 151 15.36 15.99 4.13
C GLY A 151 15.27 15.27 5.46
N GLY A 152 14.27 15.54 6.29
CA GLY A 152 14.20 15.04 7.68
C GLY A 152 13.65 13.62 7.81
N PHE A 153 13.10 13.05 6.73
CA PHE A 153 12.63 11.67 6.66
C PHE A 153 13.30 10.95 5.50
N SER A 154 13.87 9.77 5.74
CA SER A 154 14.49 8.92 4.72
C SER A 154 13.81 7.56 4.71
N LYS A 155 13.30 7.16 3.55
CA LYS A 155 12.73 5.84 3.31
C LYS A 155 13.83 4.77 3.22
N LYS A 156 13.50 3.55 3.60
CA LYS A 156 14.41 2.40 3.44
C LYS A 156 14.62 2.03 1.98
N GLY A 157 13.61 2.27 1.12
CA GLY A 157 13.71 2.10 -0.33
C GLY A 157 13.92 0.66 -0.80
N SER A 158 13.39 -0.31 -0.06
CA SER A 158 13.49 -1.74 -0.41
C SER A 158 12.59 -2.12 -1.58
N HIS A 159 11.57 -1.31 -1.87
CA HIS A 159 10.51 -1.59 -2.86
C HIS A 159 9.89 -3.00 -2.67
N LEU A 160 9.56 -3.29 -1.44
CA LEU A 160 8.72 -4.39 -1.02
C LEU A 160 7.48 -3.78 -0.37
N ALA A 161 6.29 -4.21 -0.77
CA ALA A 161 5.03 -3.58 -0.38
C ALA A 161 4.91 -3.40 1.16
N MET A 162 5.34 -4.36 1.96
CA MET A 162 5.28 -4.24 3.43
C MET A 162 6.20 -3.14 3.97
N ASP A 163 7.42 -3.02 3.46
CA ASP A 163 8.36 -1.97 3.87
C ASP A 163 7.84 -0.59 3.47
N ASP A 164 7.24 -0.47 2.27
CA ASP A 164 6.67 0.80 1.79
C ASP A 164 5.43 1.21 2.59
N VAL A 165 4.63 0.25 3.10
CA VAL A 165 3.58 0.52 4.09
C VAL A 165 4.17 1.10 5.38
N HIS A 166 5.21 0.47 5.94
CA HIS A 166 5.85 0.96 7.16
C HIS A 166 6.48 2.35 6.97
N ASP A 167 7.12 2.57 5.83
CA ASP A 167 7.69 3.86 5.48
C ASP A 167 6.60 4.94 5.37
N SER A 168 5.43 4.61 4.81
CA SER A 168 4.30 5.54 4.72
C SER A 168 3.74 5.94 6.10
N ILE A 169 3.63 4.99 7.03
CA ILE A 169 3.22 5.25 8.43
C ILE A 169 4.23 6.15 9.13
N ALA A 170 5.52 5.83 9.00
CA ALA A 170 6.60 6.60 9.63
C ALA A 170 6.71 8.01 9.04
N GLU A 171 6.52 8.16 7.72
CA GLU A 171 6.52 9.45 7.04
C GLU A 171 5.35 10.33 7.52
N LEU A 172 4.15 9.77 7.68
CA LEU A 172 3.02 10.50 8.26
C LEU A 172 3.29 10.91 9.72
N ALA A 173 3.87 10.02 10.52
CA ALA A 173 4.24 10.33 11.91
C ALA A 173 5.26 11.48 11.99
N TYR A 174 6.23 11.51 11.07
CA TYR A 174 7.18 12.61 10.93
C TYR A 174 6.47 13.93 10.59
N TYR A 175 5.60 13.96 9.56
CA TYR A 175 4.87 15.17 9.21
C TYR A 175 3.90 15.61 10.28
N ARG A 176 3.24 14.69 10.99
CA ARG A 176 2.40 15.02 12.14
C ARG A 176 3.18 15.80 13.19
N LYS A 177 4.40 15.33 13.53
CA LYS A 177 5.23 15.93 14.58
C LYS A 177 5.82 17.29 14.18
N PHE A 178 6.33 17.43 12.96
CA PHE A 178 7.14 18.57 12.58
C PHE A 178 6.44 19.59 11.68
N PHE A 179 5.36 19.18 11.02
CA PHE A 179 4.63 20.02 10.09
C PHE A 179 3.22 20.39 10.56
N ILE A 180 2.48 19.46 11.16
CA ILE A 180 1.06 19.70 11.52
C ILE A 180 0.90 20.24 12.94
N GLN A 181 1.70 19.75 13.89
CA GLN A 181 1.56 20.08 15.32
C GLN A 181 2.46 21.26 15.79
N ASN A 182 3.19 21.90 14.88
CA ASN A 182 4.01 23.10 15.19
C ASN A 182 3.29 24.37 14.81
#